data_059e91176295e3b4dc019e6a15653d0e
#
_entry.id   059e91176295e3b4dc019e6a15653d0e
#
_cell.length_a   1.000
_cell.length_b   1.000
_cell.length_c   1.000
_cell.angle_alpha   90.00
_cell.angle_beta   90.00
_cell.angle_gamma   90.00
#
_symmetry.space_group_name_H-M   'P 1'
#
loop_
_entity.id
_entity.type
_entity.pdbx_description
1 polymer ?
#
loop_
_entity_poly.entity_id
_entity_poly.type
_entity_poly.pdbx_seq_one_letter_code
_entity_poly.pdbx_strand_id
1 'polypeptide(L)'
;MKNFTRLFTLGVLTLFLSVTSIFAAPVVRQGTGANTAALQAIVDQFRTDLGGANNGVGGSFVSGRREINWDGVPDAFSEPNNFPVDFFNVNSARGVIFNSIENETGAALNQFAVSSNTASGVPVRFGNINASYSTIFQTFSAQRLFIARNATIMEVNFVVPGTNIPATVSGFGVVFADVDSATGGSRSLIRLYGPDGRQLPGAASAPVLDNGLSFVGVSYNGGERVARVVIEFGNAALSASNNDGVNGVDVVAMDDFIYGEPKASQFHAGDFDGDGFADPAVFRPSAATYFVLNTGSNTVSTIPFGANGDVPVNGDFDGDQRADVAIFRPSVGEWWINRSSTGQTVAAQFGQNGDKPTPGDFDKDGKTDIAFWRPSNGNYFVLRSSNSSFFSFQWGSNGDIPVGAAIVP
;
A
#
# COMPACT_ATOMS: atom_id res chain seq x y z
N MET A 1 23.96 57.79 47.67
CA MET A 1 22.73 56.98 47.40
C MET A 1 22.96 56.28 46.07
N LYS A 2 23.20 54.95 46.10
CA LYS A 2 23.47 54.14 44.91
C LYS A 2 22.19 53.30 44.65
N ASN A 3 21.55 53.59 43.54
CA ASN A 3 20.36 52.79 43.10
C ASN A 3 20.84 51.50 42.43
N PHE A 4 20.49 50.35 43.00
CA PHE A 4 20.64 49.02 42.42
C PHE A 4 19.36 48.67 41.66
N THR A 5 19.42 48.67 40.33
CA THR A 5 18.37 48.13 39.47
C THR A 5 18.59 46.61 39.32
N ARG A 6 17.72 45.81 39.91
CA ARG A 6 17.70 44.33 39.70
C ARG A 6 16.98 44.01 38.39
N LEU A 7 17.71 43.46 37.46
CA LEU A 7 17.16 42.86 36.25
C LEU A 7 16.64 41.48 36.61
N PHE A 8 15.29 41.26 36.50
CA PHE A 8 14.68 39.95 36.59
C PHE A 8 14.72 39.32 35.17
N THR A 9 15.57 38.32 34.98
CA THR A 9 15.55 37.49 33.78
C THR A 9 14.49 36.40 34.00
N LEU A 10 13.35 36.51 33.31
CA LEU A 10 12.32 35.51 33.29
C LEU A 10 12.77 34.38 32.35
N GLY A 11 13.27 33.29 32.90
CA GLY A 11 13.58 32.08 32.13
C GLY A 11 12.27 31.37 31.75
N VAL A 12 11.93 31.40 30.47
CA VAL A 12 10.83 30.55 29.91
C VAL A 12 11.38 29.13 29.84
N LEU A 13 10.95 28.30 30.77
CA LEU A 13 11.18 26.84 30.71
C LEU A 13 10.22 26.27 29.70
N THR A 14 10.63 26.05 28.47
CA THR A 14 9.85 25.34 27.45
C THR A 14 9.89 23.86 27.77
N LEU A 15 8.80 23.36 28.35
CA LEU A 15 8.60 21.94 28.58
C LEU A 15 8.24 21.28 27.23
N PHE A 16 9.21 20.63 26.57
CA PHE A 16 8.93 19.77 25.43
C PHE A 16 8.26 18.49 25.93
N LEU A 17 6.92 18.43 25.84
CA LEU A 17 6.23 17.15 25.91
C LEU A 17 6.48 16.44 24.57
N SER A 18 7.35 15.44 24.57
CA SER A 18 7.41 14.48 23.49
C SER A 18 6.14 13.63 23.54
N VAL A 19 5.18 13.95 22.69
CA VAL A 19 4.06 13.05 22.42
C VAL A 19 4.61 11.90 21.58
N THR A 20 4.99 10.82 22.22
CA THR A 20 5.20 9.57 21.52
C THR A 20 3.82 9.09 21.07
N SER A 21 3.58 9.05 19.77
CA SER A 21 2.41 8.38 19.20
C SER A 21 2.47 6.92 19.64
N ILE A 22 1.65 6.55 20.62
CA ILE A 22 1.51 5.14 21.03
C ILE A 22 0.58 4.54 19.98
N PHE A 23 1.15 4.05 18.89
CA PHE A 23 0.42 3.14 18.01
C PHE A 23 0.04 1.91 18.82
N ALA A 24 -1.21 1.46 18.70
CA ALA A 24 -1.59 0.20 19.30
C ALA A 24 -0.71 -0.91 18.72
N ALA A 25 -0.18 -1.78 19.58
CA ALA A 25 0.63 -2.89 19.11
C ALA A 25 -0.17 -3.76 18.12
N PRO A 26 0.42 -4.21 17.01
CA PRO A 26 -0.28 -5.09 16.08
C PRO A 26 -0.68 -6.40 16.76
N VAL A 27 -1.81 -6.94 16.35
CA VAL A 27 -2.26 -8.26 16.79
C VAL A 27 -1.65 -9.29 15.85
N VAL A 28 -0.80 -10.17 16.39
CA VAL A 28 -0.19 -11.27 15.65
C VAL A 28 -0.89 -12.57 16.01
N ARG A 29 -1.34 -13.32 15.00
CA ARG A 29 -1.88 -14.67 15.11
C ARG A 29 -0.98 -15.63 14.36
N GLN A 30 -0.58 -16.70 15.01
CA GLN A 30 0.27 -17.73 14.40
C GLN A 30 0.03 -19.08 15.04
N GLY A 31 0.16 -20.13 14.25
CA GLY A 31 0.00 -21.49 14.71
C GLY A 31 0.31 -22.52 13.63
N THR A 32 0.38 -23.77 14.02
CA THR A 32 0.62 -24.91 13.13
C THR A 32 -0.45 -25.96 13.29
N GLY A 33 -0.64 -26.76 12.25
CA GLY A 33 -1.55 -27.90 12.28
C GLY A 33 -1.23 -28.94 11.21
N ALA A 34 -1.30 -30.21 11.54
CA ALA A 34 -1.09 -31.28 10.58
C ALA A 34 -2.20 -31.35 9.49
N ASN A 35 -3.29 -30.61 9.69
CA ASN A 35 -4.41 -30.53 8.77
C ASN A 35 -5.26 -29.27 9.07
N THR A 36 -6.26 -29.00 8.23
CA THR A 36 -7.19 -27.89 8.37
C THR A 36 -7.83 -27.78 9.75
N ALA A 37 -8.33 -28.90 10.29
CA ALA A 37 -9.05 -28.90 11.57
C ALA A 37 -8.19 -28.42 12.74
N ALA A 38 -6.89 -28.77 12.73
CA ALA A 38 -5.95 -28.36 13.76
C ALA A 38 -5.61 -26.86 13.69
N LEU A 39 -5.66 -26.25 12.50
CA LEU A 39 -5.33 -24.85 12.27
C LEU A 39 -6.56 -23.92 12.29
N GLN A 40 -7.76 -24.48 12.12
CA GLN A 40 -9.00 -23.72 11.91
C GLN A 40 -9.26 -22.64 12.96
N ALA A 41 -9.07 -22.95 14.24
CA ALA A 41 -9.43 -22.05 15.34
C ALA A 41 -8.60 -20.76 15.31
N ILE A 42 -7.30 -20.80 14.95
CA ILE A 42 -6.46 -19.60 14.91
C ILE A 42 -6.76 -18.77 13.67
N VAL A 43 -7.06 -19.43 12.54
CA VAL A 43 -7.48 -18.75 11.32
C VAL A 43 -8.83 -18.04 11.54
N ASP A 44 -9.79 -18.67 12.22
CA ASP A 44 -11.09 -18.06 12.54
C ASP A 44 -10.95 -16.90 13.53
N GLN A 45 -10.02 -16.97 14.46
CA GLN A 45 -9.72 -15.85 15.33
C GLN A 45 -9.15 -14.67 14.52
N PHE A 46 -8.26 -14.92 13.56
CA PHE A 46 -7.74 -13.87 12.68
C PHE A 46 -8.85 -13.27 11.78
N ARG A 47 -9.75 -14.10 11.26
CA ARG A 47 -10.95 -13.64 10.54
C ARG A 47 -11.78 -12.68 11.38
N THR A 48 -11.90 -12.97 12.69
CA THR A 48 -12.60 -12.10 13.65
C THR A 48 -11.85 -10.78 13.87
N ASP A 49 -10.52 -10.82 14.00
CA ASP A 49 -9.69 -9.62 14.18
C ASP A 49 -9.80 -8.65 13.00
N LEU A 50 -9.96 -9.15 11.76
CA LEU A 50 -10.18 -8.32 10.57
C LEU A 50 -11.61 -7.77 10.48
N GLY A 51 -12.53 -8.33 11.25
CA GLY A 51 -13.92 -7.89 11.37
C GLY A 51 -14.83 -8.36 10.24
N GLY A 52 -16.08 -8.60 10.61
CA GLY A 52 -17.18 -8.78 9.67
C GLY A 52 -17.17 -10.04 8.83
N ALA A 53 -18.00 -9.99 7.79
CA ALA A 53 -18.20 -11.07 6.84
C ALA A 53 -17.12 -11.08 5.74
N ASN A 54 -16.97 -12.22 5.06
CA ASN A 54 -16.22 -12.30 3.82
C ASN A 54 -17.04 -11.66 2.69
N ASN A 55 -16.52 -10.58 2.13
CA ASN A 55 -17.21 -9.78 1.10
C ASN A 55 -17.13 -10.39 -0.30
N GLY A 56 -16.32 -11.44 -0.48
CA GLY A 56 -16.26 -12.18 -1.75
C GLY A 56 -15.67 -11.38 -2.90
N VAL A 57 -16.38 -11.34 -4.03
CA VAL A 57 -15.94 -10.75 -5.30
C VAL A 57 -16.70 -9.45 -5.59
N GLY A 58 -15.97 -8.47 -6.13
CA GLY A 58 -16.52 -7.18 -6.59
C GLY A 58 -16.90 -6.23 -5.47
N GLY A 59 -17.28 -5.01 -5.85
CA GLY A 59 -17.68 -3.95 -4.93
C GLY A 59 -16.59 -3.45 -3.99
N SER A 60 -16.92 -2.39 -3.28
CA SER A 60 -16.14 -1.86 -2.16
C SER A 60 -17.05 -1.73 -0.95
N PHE A 61 -16.64 -2.22 0.20
CA PHE A 61 -17.49 -2.31 1.40
C PHE A 61 -16.90 -1.48 2.54
N VAL A 62 -17.77 -1.00 3.42
CA VAL A 62 -17.36 -0.18 4.57
C VAL A 62 -16.52 -0.97 5.57
N SER A 63 -16.77 -2.27 5.69
CA SER A 63 -16.10 -3.16 6.66
C SER A 63 -16.07 -4.59 6.14
N GLY A 64 -15.36 -5.46 6.86
CA GLY A 64 -15.26 -6.87 6.55
C GLY A 64 -13.86 -7.24 6.05
N ARG A 65 -13.80 -8.41 5.45
CA ARG A 65 -12.57 -8.99 4.94
C ARG A 65 -12.79 -9.62 3.56
N ARG A 66 -11.68 -10.00 2.93
CA ARG A 66 -11.65 -10.82 1.72
C ARG A 66 -10.73 -12.02 1.92
N GLU A 67 -11.05 -13.06 1.19
CA GLU A 67 -10.29 -14.31 1.24
C GLU A 67 -10.03 -14.83 -0.18
N ILE A 68 -8.84 -15.38 -0.39
CA ILE A 68 -8.45 -16.09 -1.61
C ILE A 68 -8.07 -17.49 -1.18
N ASN A 69 -8.83 -18.49 -1.61
CA ASN A 69 -8.59 -19.91 -1.31
C ASN A 69 -8.13 -20.72 -2.53
N TRP A 70 -7.89 -20.06 -3.67
CA TRP A 70 -7.38 -20.60 -4.94
C TRP A 70 -8.31 -21.62 -5.64
N ASP A 71 -9.19 -22.30 -4.95
CA ASP A 71 -10.01 -23.40 -5.48
C ASP A 71 -10.95 -22.98 -6.61
N GLY A 72 -11.38 -21.72 -6.59
CA GLY A 72 -12.22 -21.12 -7.65
C GLY A 72 -11.45 -20.68 -8.89
N VAL A 73 -10.13 -20.86 -8.95
CA VAL A 73 -9.33 -20.53 -10.14
C VAL A 73 -9.60 -21.53 -11.24
N PRO A 74 -10.04 -21.10 -12.45
CA PRO A 74 -10.28 -22.01 -13.57
C PRO A 74 -9.01 -22.76 -14.01
N ASP A 75 -9.16 -23.95 -14.57
CA ASP A 75 -8.05 -24.78 -15.07
C ASP A 75 -7.20 -24.06 -16.13
N ALA A 76 -7.78 -23.13 -16.88
CA ALA A 76 -7.05 -22.29 -17.84
C ALA A 76 -5.97 -21.42 -17.20
N PHE A 77 -6.03 -21.19 -15.89
CA PHE A 77 -5.09 -20.35 -15.12
C PHE A 77 -4.38 -21.16 -14.01
N SER A 78 -4.44 -22.48 -14.05
CA SER A 78 -3.72 -23.35 -13.13
C SER A 78 -2.76 -24.26 -13.90
N GLU A 79 -1.90 -24.97 -13.16
CA GLU A 79 -0.94 -25.91 -13.78
C GLU A 79 -1.56 -26.76 -14.89
N PRO A 80 -0.88 -26.85 -16.04
CA PRO A 80 0.47 -26.33 -16.37
C PRO A 80 0.50 -24.88 -16.90
N ASN A 81 -0.60 -24.14 -16.85
CA ASN A 81 -0.71 -22.77 -17.35
C ASN A 81 -0.15 -21.75 -16.35
N ASN A 82 0.22 -20.58 -16.85
CA ASN A 82 0.62 -19.46 -15.98
C ASN A 82 -0.58 -18.79 -15.34
N PHE A 83 -0.40 -18.32 -14.11
CA PHE A 83 -1.39 -17.56 -13.38
C PHE A 83 -1.16 -16.06 -13.55
N PRO A 84 -2.16 -15.26 -14.00
CA PRO A 84 -2.02 -13.81 -14.18
C PRO A 84 -1.84 -13.07 -12.84
N VAL A 85 -0.95 -12.08 -12.82
CA VAL A 85 -0.65 -11.28 -11.62
C VAL A 85 -1.85 -10.49 -11.09
N ASP A 86 -2.75 -10.10 -11.96
CA ASP A 86 -3.92 -9.26 -11.71
C ASP A 86 -5.25 -10.04 -11.68
N PHE A 87 -5.20 -11.37 -11.68
CA PHE A 87 -6.38 -12.22 -11.70
C PHE A 87 -7.41 -11.81 -10.63
N PHE A 88 -6.94 -11.56 -9.41
CA PHE A 88 -7.80 -11.16 -8.29
C PHE A 88 -8.11 -9.66 -8.24
N ASN A 89 -7.83 -8.96 -9.31
CA ASN A 89 -8.34 -7.61 -9.55
C ASN A 89 -9.25 -7.55 -10.80
N VAL A 90 -8.93 -8.30 -11.86
CA VAL A 90 -9.64 -8.23 -13.14
C VAL A 90 -10.68 -9.36 -13.28
N ASN A 91 -10.27 -10.62 -13.12
CA ASN A 91 -11.13 -11.79 -13.35
C ASN A 91 -12.04 -12.10 -12.15
N SER A 92 -11.51 -11.91 -10.94
CA SER A 92 -12.21 -12.20 -9.70
C SER A 92 -11.93 -11.06 -8.71
N ALA A 93 -12.50 -9.90 -8.97
CA ALA A 93 -12.16 -8.63 -8.32
C ALA A 93 -12.23 -8.70 -6.79
N ARG A 94 -11.08 -8.91 -6.15
CA ARG A 94 -10.85 -8.90 -4.71
C ARG A 94 -9.84 -7.83 -4.28
N GLY A 95 -9.34 -7.04 -5.25
CA GLY A 95 -8.45 -5.91 -5.00
C GLY A 95 -7.01 -6.29 -4.65
N VAL A 96 -6.46 -7.31 -5.33
CA VAL A 96 -5.08 -7.77 -5.14
C VAL A 96 -4.36 -7.89 -6.48
N ILE A 97 -3.13 -7.38 -6.51
CA ILE A 97 -2.17 -7.54 -7.61
C ILE A 97 -0.88 -8.11 -7.02
N PHE A 98 -0.33 -9.15 -7.67
CA PHE A 98 0.89 -9.82 -7.23
C PHE A 98 2.11 -9.34 -8.01
N ASN A 99 3.26 -9.26 -7.31
CA ASN A 99 4.57 -9.14 -7.93
C ASN A 99 5.48 -10.21 -7.33
N SER A 100 6.35 -10.84 -8.12
CA SER A 100 7.44 -11.66 -7.60
C SER A 100 8.76 -10.92 -7.75
N ILE A 101 9.62 -11.03 -6.74
CA ILE A 101 10.91 -10.36 -6.72
C ILE A 101 11.98 -11.43 -6.81
N GLU A 102 12.84 -11.36 -7.84
CA GLU A 102 14.01 -12.20 -7.93
C GLU A 102 15.09 -11.65 -6.99
N ASN A 103 15.31 -12.29 -5.86
CA ASN A 103 16.38 -11.99 -4.92
C ASN A 103 16.54 -10.49 -4.59
N GLU A 104 17.55 -10.11 -3.84
CA GLU A 104 17.86 -8.75 -3.40
C GLU A 104 18.13 -7.74 -4.54
N THR A 105 18.15 -8.16 -5.82
CA THR A 105 18.40 -7.30 -6.97
C THR A 105 17.15 -6.61 -7.53
N GLY A 106 15.94 -7.00 -7.08
CA GLY A 106 14.70 -6.26 -7.34
C GLY A 106 14.11 -6.39 -8.75
N ALA A 107 14.57 -7.32 -9.58
CA ALA A 107 13.94 -7.58 -10.88
C ALA A 107 12.66 -8.41 -10.69
N ALA A 108 11.51 -7.89 -11.12
CA ALA A 108 10.25 -8.59 -11.07
C ALA A 108 10.17 -9.68 -12.13
N LEU A 109 10.04 -10.94 -11.74
CA LEU A 109 9.79 -12.06 -12.67
C LEU A 109 8.32 -12.22 -13.01
N ASN A 110 7.42 -11.89 -12.08
CA ASN A 110 5.95 -11.94 -12.21
C ASN A 110 5.44 -13.28 -12.77
N GLN A 111 6.03 -14.37 -12.35
CA GLN A 111 5.63 -15.72 -12.73
C GLN A 111 5.04 -16.43 -11.53
N PHE A 112 3.75 -16.77 -11.64
CA PHE A 112 3.01 -17.43 -10.58
C PHE A 112 2.37 -18.72 -11.07
N ALA A 113 2.13 -19.63 -10.15
CA ALA A 113 1.45 -20.89 -10.40
C ALA A 113 0.37 -21.16 -9.35
N VAL A 114 -0.77 -21.63 -9.80
CA VAL A 114 -1.79 -22.28 -8.98
C VAL A 114 -1.77 -23.76 -9.31
N SER A 115 -1.73 -24.63 -8.32
CA SER A 115 -1.69 -26.07 -8.56
C SER A 115 -3.00 -26.57 -9.18
N SER A 116 -2.93 -27.70 -9.87
CA SER A 116 -4.08 -28.37 -10.45
C SER A 116 -5.02 -28.95 -9.39
N ASN A 117 -6.23 -29.32 -9.80
CA ASN A 117 -7.18 -30.10 -9.02
C ASN A 117 -7.29 -31.53 -9.55
N THR A 118 -7.99 -32.38 -8.81
CA THR A 118 -8.17 -33.80 -9.21
C THR A 118 -8.97 -34.01 -10.50
N ALA A 119 -9.82 -33.05 -10.85
CA ALA A 119 -10.67 -33.16 -12.06
C ALA A 119 -9.89 -32.83 -13.34
N SER A 120 -8.77 -32.10 -13.26
CA SER A 120 -7.98 -31.68 -14.42
C SER A 120 -7.17 -32.81 -15.06
N GLY A 121 -6.99 -33.92 -14.37
CA GLY A 121 -6.11 -35.02 -14.80
C GLY A 121 -4.60 -34.70 -14.65
N VAL A 122 -4.24 -33.54 -14.16
CA VAL A 122 -2.86 -33.14 -13.86
C VAL A 122 -2.58 -33.46 -12.39
N PRO A 123 -1.39 -33.98 -12.02
CA PRO A 123 -1.06 -34.24 -10.61
C PRO A 123 -1.24 -32.99 -9.73
N VAL A 124 -1.96 -33.16 -8.62
CA VAL A 124 -2.30 -32.08 -7.68
C VAL A 124 -1.06 -31.57 -6.92
N ARG A 125 -1.18 -30.38 -6.28
CA ARG A 125 -0.17 -29.82 -5.37
C ARG A 125 1.23 -29.78 -6.00
N PHE A 126 1.29 -29.38 -7.29
CA PHE A 126 2.53 -29.32 -8.08
C PHE A 126 3.25 -30.67 -8.30
N GLY A 127 2.57 -31.78 -8.12
CA GLY A 127 3.11 -33.12 -8.38
C GLY A 127 3.46 -33.35 -9.86
N ASN A 128 2.97 -32.53 -10.77
CA ASN A 128 3.39 -32.50 -12.18
C ASN A 128 4.80 -31.91 -12.39
N ILE A 129 5.30 -31.14 -11.43
CA ILE A 129 6.65 -30.55 -11.46
C ILE A 129 7.63 -31.47 -10.73
N ASN A 130 7.32 -31.84 -9.49
CA ASN A 130 8.07 -32.86 -8.74
C ASN A 130 7.09 -33.78 -8.02
N ALA A 131 7.22 -35.08 -8.22
CA ALA A 131 6.28 -36.06 -7.68
C ALA A 131 6.19 -36.07 -6.15
N SER A 132 7.26 -35.68 -5.44
CA SER A 132 7.27 -35.57 -3.98
C SER A 132 6.33 -34.48 -3.46
N TYR A 133 6.15 -33.39 -4.18
CA TYR A 133 5.33 -32.25 -3.74
C TYR A 133 3.88 -32.63 -3.43
N SER A 134 3.31 -33.55 -4.20
CA SER A 134 1.94 -34.03 -3.95
C SER A 134 1.77 -34.77 -2.62
N THR A 135 2.86 -35.22 -2.01
CA THR A 135 2.86 -35.96 -0.72
C THR A 135 3.25 -35.10 0.47
N ILE A 136 4.09 -34.10 0.28
CA ILE A 136 4.57 -33.19 1.34
C ILE A 136 3.62 -32.01 1.55
N PHE A 137 3.18 -31.34 0.50
CA PHE A 137 2.27 -30.22 0.64
C PHE A 137 0.88 -30.65 1.12
N GLN A 138 0.42 -30.05 2.20
CA GLN A 138 -0.95 -30.13 2.67
C GLN A 138 -1.75 -28.92 2.18
N THR A 139 -3.10 -29.02 2.14
CA THR A 139 -3.98 -27.90 1.85
C THR A 139 -4.82 -27.54 3.07
N PHE A 140 -5.02 -26.24 3.29
CA PHE A 140 -5.95 -25.74 4.31
C PHE A 140 -7.37 -25.68 3.76
N SER A 141 -7.57 -25.06 2.62
CA SER A 141 -8.77 -25.21 1.80
C SER A 141 -8.59 -26.34 0.77
N ALA A 142 -9.68 -26.78 0.14
CA ALA A 142 -9.63 -27.96 -0.69
C ALA A 142 -8.87 -27.73 -2.00
N GLN A 143 -7.87 -28.56 -2.26
CA GLN A 143 -7.21 -28.95 -3.50
C GLN A 143 -6.10 -28.04 -4.05
N ARG A 144 -6.23 -26.70 -4.12
CA ARG A 144 -5.26 -25.86 -4.84
C ARG A 144 -4.32 -25.10 -3.93
N LEU A 145 -3.07 -24.99 -4.33
CA LEU A 145 -2.03 -24.20 -3.70
C LEU A 145 -1.50 -23.16 -4.68
N PHE A 146 -0.86 -22.15 -4.16
CA PHE A 146 -0.27 -21.02 -4.88
C PHE A 146 1.21 -20.88 -4.55
N ILE A 147 2.01 -20.48 -5.53
CA ILE A 147 3.43 -20.18 -5.35
C ILE A 147 3.91 -19.18 -6.42
N ALA A 148 4.93 -18.37 -6.10
CA ALA A 148 5.70 -17.69 -7.14
C ALA A 148 6.71 -18.68 -7.74
N ARG A 149 6.74 -18.78 -9.06
CA ARG A 149 7.74 -19.58 -9.79
C ARG A 149 9.08 -18.83 -9.77
N ASN A 150 10.17 -19.54 -9.70
CA ASN A 150 11.53 -18.99 -9.81
C ASN A 150 11.87 -17.90 -8.77
N ALA A 151 11.10 -17.77 -7.71
CA ALA A 151 11.32 -16.81 -6.62
C ALA A 151 10.89 -17.41 -5.29
N THR A 152 11.50 -16.92 -4.21
CA THR A 152 11.14 -17.21 -2.81
C THR A 152 10.63 -15.97 -2.08
N ILE A 153 10.43 -14.88 -2.83
CA ILE A 153 9.90 -13.61 -2.33
C ILE A 153 8.84 -13.10 -3.30
N MET A 154 7.71 -12.64 -2.75
CA MET A 154 6.67 -12.01 -3.52
C MET A 154 6.05 -10.83 -2.78
N GLU A 155 5.33 -10.00 -3.52
CA GLU A 155 4.55 -8.90 -2.98
C GLU A 155 3.06 -9.09 -3.28
N VAL A 156 2.24 -8.68 -2.33
CA VAL A 156 0.80 -8.51 -2.47
C VAL A 156 0.51 -7.01 -2.36
N ASN A 157 0.04 -6.41 -3.43
CA ASN A 157 -0.33 -4.99 -3.48
C ASN A 157 -1.85 -4.86 -3.50
N PHE A 158 -2.39 -3.93 -2.71
CA PHE A 158 -3.83 -3.76 -2.59
C PHE A 158 -4.31 -2.61 -3.48
N VAL A 159 -5.44 -2.86 -4.14
CA VAL A 159 -6.17 -1.87 -4.95
C VAL A 159 -7.67 -1.95 -4.62
N VAL A 160 -8.41 -0.91 -4.92
CA VAL A 160 -9.88 -0.98 -4.86
C VAL A 160 -10.36 -2.03 -5.86
N PRO A 161 -11.16 -3.02 -5.44
CA PRO A 161 -11.52 -4.16 -6.28
C PRO A 161 -12.08 -3.77 -7.65
N GLY A 162 -11.47 -4.30 -8.71
CA GLY A 162 -11.85 -4.02 -10.10
C GLY A 162 -11.33 -2.67 -10.65
N THR A 163 -10.41 -2.01 -9.93
CA THR A 163 -9.80 -0.73 -10.35
C THR A 163 -8.29 -0.77 -10.19
N ASN A 164 -7.60 0.29 -10.63
CA ASN A 164 -6.17 0.49 -10.35
C ASN A 164 -5.94 1.53 -9.24
N ILE A 165 -6.98 1.91 -8.49
CA ILE A 165 -6.87 2.88 -7.40
C ILE A 165 -6.17 2.19 -6.23
N PRO A 166 -5.04 2.71 -5.74
CA PRO A 166 -4.34 2.16 -4.58
C PRO A 166 -5.27 2.04 -3.36
N ALA A 167 -5.15 0.93 -2.66
CA ALA A 167 -5.96 0.67 -1.48
C ALA A 167 -5.11 0.19 -0.31
N THR A 168 -5.69 0.27 0.87
CA THR A 168 -5.10 -0.26 2.10
C THR A 168 -6.06 -1.19 2.82
N VAL A 169 -5.51 -2.14 3.56
CA VAL A 169 -6.25 -3.12 4.37
C VAL A 169 -5.88 -3.00 5.84
N SER A 170 -6.72 -3.52 6.74
CA SER A 170 -6.47 -3.52 8.20
C SER A 170 -5.54 -4.65 8.67
N GLY A 171 -5.14 -5.56 7.80
CA GLY A 171 -4.26 -6.67 8.12
C GLY A 171 -4.22 -7.70 7.01
N PHE A 172 -3.25 -8.61 7.10
CA PHE A 172 -3.04 -9.69 6.15
C PHE A 172 -2.56 -10.95 6.86
N GLY A 173 -3.03 -12.10 6.42
CA GLY A 173 -2.62 -13.42 6.88
C GLY A 173 -2.53 -14.41 5.74
N VAL A 174 -1.67 -15.41 5.90
CA VAL A 174 -1.40 -16.45 4.92
C VAL A 174 -1.21 -17.79 5.60
N VAL A 175 -1.70 -18.85 4.96
CA VAL A 175 -1.37 -20.25 5.30
C VAL A 175 -0.22 -20.69 4.41
N PHE A 176 0.85 -21.17 5.02
CA PHE A 176 1.96 -21.84 4.36
C PHE A 176 1.79 -23.36 4.46
N ALA A 177 2.16 -24.05 3.41
CA ALA A 177 2.26 -25.50 3.38
C ALA A 177 3.73 -25.88 3.39
N ASP A 178 4.12 -26.69 4.39
CA ASP A 178 5.45 -27.26 4.52
C ASP A 178 6.53 -26.21 4.85
N VAL A 179 6.56 -25.76 6.08
CA VAL A 179 7.60 -24.84 6.59
C VAL A 179 8.62 -25.63 7.38
N ASP A 180 9.78 -25.81 6.81
CA ASP A 180 10.90 -26.51 7.45
C ASP A 180 11.61 -25.67 8.51
N SER A 181 12.48 -26.34 9.27
CA SER A 181 13.34 -25.63 10.22
C SER A 181 14.30 -24.70 9.49
N ALA A 182 14.64 -23.55 10.13
CA ALA A 182 15.53 -22.52 9.59
C ALA A 182 16.99 -22.97 9.31
N THR A 183 17.25 -24.26 9.16
CA THR A 183 18.52 -24.81 8.70
C THR A 183 18.69 -24.46 7.21
N GLY A 184 19.85 -23.93 6.85
CA GLY A 184 20.10 -23.51 5.46
C GLY A 184 19.63 -22.11 5.10
N GLY A 185 19.15 -21.32 6.06
CA GLY A 185 18.71 -19.93 5.82
C GLY A 185 17.26 -19.81 5.32
N SER A 186 16.47 -20.89 5.43
CA SER A 186 15.05 -20.84 5.09
C SER A 186 14.30 -19.88 5.99
N ARG A 187 13.36 -19.13 5.39
CA ARG A 187 12.48 -18.20 6.08
C ARG A 187 11.10 -18.21 5.44
N SER A 188 10.07 -18.37 6.28
CA SER A 188 8.69 -18.13 5.87
C SER A 188 8.12 -17.05 6.78
N LEU A 189 7.88 -15.86 6.23
CA LEU A 189 7.46 -14.70 7.02
C LEU A 189 6.70 -13.69 6.18
N ILE A 190 5.99 -12.79 6.86
CA ILE A 190 5.35 -11.62 6.24
C ILE A 190 5.91 -10.33 6.82
N ARG A 191 6.12 -9.33 5.94
CA ARG A 191 6.39 -7.93 6.31
C ARG A 191 5.31 -7.06 5.68
N LEU A 192 4.78 -6.15 6.47
CA LEU A 192 3.68 -5.28 6.06
C LEU A 192 4.20 -3.85 5.93
N TYR A 193 3.73 -3.14 4.91
CA TYR A 193 4.18 -1.80 4.58
C TYR A 193 2.99 -0.86 4.45
N GLY A 194 3.14 0.35 4.98
CA GLY A 194 2.18 1.43 4.83
C GLY A 194 2.15 2.03 3.42
N PRO A 195 1.22 2.94 3.15
CA PRO A 195 1.16 3.67 1.88
C PRO A 195 2.41 4.54 1.64
N ASP A 196 3.10 4.95 2.69
CA ASP A 196 4.38 5.67 2.65
C ASP A 196 5.59 4.78 2.29
N GLY A 197 5.37 3.49 2.05
CA GLY A 197 6.43 2.53 1.78
C GLY A 197 7.26 2.11 3.00
N ARG A 198 6.99 2.64 4.20
CA ARG A 198 7.66 2.24 5.43
C ARG A 198 7.12 0.92 5.94
N GLN A 199 8.01 0.11 6.50
CA GLN A 199 7.61 -1.13 7.14
C GLN A 199 6.83 -0.83 8.43
N LEU A 200 5.63 -1.40 8.52
CA LEU A 200 4.81 -1.33 9.73
C LEU A 200 5.35 -2.29 10.82
N PRO A 201 5.11 -1.99 12.10
CA PRO A 201 5.43 -2.92 13.18
C PRO A 201 4.71 -4.25 13.01
N GLY A 202 5.30 -5.37 13.44
CA GLY A 202 4.62 -6.66 13.46
C GLY A 202 5.01 -7.62 12.33
N ALA A 203 6.19 -7.44 11.69
CA ALA A 203 6.74 -8.51 10.86
C ALA A 203 6.72 -9.83 11.65
N ALA A 204 6.20 -10.89 11.05
CA ALA A 204 5.98 -12.15 11.75
C ALA A 204 6.41 -13.34 10.90
N SER A 205 7.10 -14.30 11.54
CA SER A 205 7.52 -15.55 10.91
C SER A 205 6.44 -16.62 11.10
N ALA A 206 6.25 -17.45 10.09
CA ALA A 206 5.43 -18.64 10.22
C ALA A 206 6.12 -19.64 11.16
N PRO A 207 5.40 -20.27 12.06
CA PRO A 207 5.95 -21.35 12.89
C PRO A 207 6.31 -22.55 12.01
N VAL A 208 7.34 -23.28 12.40
CA VAL A 208 7.85 -24.45 11.68
C VAL A 208 6.93 -25.66 11.87
N LEU A 209 6.53 -26.30 10.76
CA LEU A 209 5.92 -27.63 10.75
C LEU A 209 6.16 -28.30 9.39
N ASP A 210 7.15 -29.20 9.34
CA ASP A 210 7.44 -30.07 8.21
C ASP A 210 6.22 -30.93 7.86
N ASN A 211 5.90 -31.05 6.57
CA ASN A 211 4.75 -31.76 6.02
C ASN A 211 3.39 -31.32 6.61
N GLY A 212 3.27 -30.09 7.08
CA GLY A 212 2.08 -29.57 7.72
C GLY A 212 1.68 -28.18 7.23
N LEU A 213 0.78 -27.53 7.97
CA LEU A 213 0.29 -26.20 7.70
C LEU A 213 0.76 -25.23 8.78
N SER A 214 1.17 -24.04 8.36
CA SER A 214 1.59 -22.97 9.25
C SER A 214 0.86 -21.67 8.89
N PHE A 215 0.18 -21.07 9.86
CA PHE A 215 -0.51 -19.80 9.68
C PHE A 215 0.26 -18.67 10.34
N VAL A 216 0.33 -17.54 9.67
CA VAL A 216 0.70 -16.26 10.26
C VAL A 216 -0.20 -15.15 9.74
N GLY A 217 -0.69 -14.32 10.64
CA GLY A 217 -1.51 -13.15 10.31
C GLY A 217 -1.20 -12.00 11.25
N VAL A 218 -1.22 -10.78 10.70
CA VAL A 218 -1.01 -9.53 11.43
C VAL A 218 -2.15 -8.57 11.12
N SER A 219 -2.79 -8.04 12.16
CA SER A 219 -3.85 -7.05 12.03
C SER A 219 -3.61 -5.84 12.92
N TYR A 220 -4.18 -4.70 12.53
CA TYR A 220 -4.02 -3.41 13.18
C TYR A 220 -5.39 -2.87 13.60
N ASN A 221 -5.53 -2.55 14.88
CA ASN A 221 -6.74 -1.98 15.46
C ASN A 221 -6.61 -0.47 15.77
N GLY A 222 -5.41 0.09 15.59
CA GLY A 222 -5.08 1.47 15.91
C GLY A 222 -5.21 2.45 14.74
N GLY A 223 -5.67 1.96 13.58
CA GLY A 223 -5.85 2.79 12.40
C GLY A 223 -4.75 2.66 11.36
N GLU A 224 -3.66 1.94 11.66
CA GLU A 224 -2.61 1.65 10.69
C GLU A 224 -3.19 0.91 9.48
N ARG A 225 -2.67 1.22 8.31
CA ARG A 225 -3.17 0.71 7.05
C ARG A 225 -2.06 0.07 6.24
N VAL A 226 -2.29 -1.15 5.79
CA VAL A 226 -1.36 -1.95 5.00
C VAL A 226 -1.64 -1.72 3.52
N ALA A 227 -0.68 -1.14 2.81
CA ALA A 227 -0.74 -0.95 1.36
C ALA A 227 -0.11 -2.10 0.59
N ARG A 228 0.92 -2.73 1.19
CA ARG A 228 1.69 -3.79 0.56
C ARG A 228 2.19 -4.80 1.60
N VAL A 229 2.22 -6.06 1.20
CA VAL A 229 2.82 -7.16 1.99
C VAL A 229 3.93 -7.81 1.19
N VAL A 230 5.08 -8.01 1.80
CA VAL A 230 6.16 -8.85 1.28
C VAL A 230 6.08 -10.19 1.99
N ILE A 231 6.03 -11.27 1.22
CA ILE A 231 6.02 -12.64 1.71
C ILE A 231 7.33 -13.29 1.30
N GLU A 232 8.10 -13.78 2.26
CA GLU A 232 9.22 -14.71 2.04
C GLU A 232 8.71 -16.12 2.35
N PHE A 233 9.10 -17.10 1.53
CA PHE A 233 8.64 -18.48 1.67
C PHE A 233 9.71 -19.45 1.23
N GLY A 234 10.22 -20.25 2.18
CA GLY A 234 11.28 -21.19 1.97
C GLY A 234 12.62 -20.57 1.55
N ASN A 235 13.50 -21.39 0.99
CA ASN A 235 14.80 -20.97 0.44
C ASN A 235 15.06 -21.47 -0.99
N ALA A 236 14.12 -22.23 -1.55
CA ALA A 236 14.23 -22.79 -2.88
C ALA A 236 12.94 -22.63 -3.68
N ALA A 237 13.08 -22.23 -4.95
CA ALA A 237 11.94 -22.07 -5.85
C ALA A 237 11.38 -23.42 -6.29
N LEU A 238 10.13 -23.44 -6.73
CA LEU A 238 9.45 -24.61 -7.29
C LEU A 238 10.21 -25.15 -8.50
N SER A 239 10.69 -26.38 -8.44
CA SER A 239 11.53 -26.99 -9.51
C SER A 239 11.49 -28.51 -9.47
N ALA A 240 11.66 -29.14 -10.63
CA ALA A 240 11.77 -30.60 -10.72
C ALA A 240 13.03 -31.16 -10.00
N SER A 241 14.05 -30.34 -9.80
CA SER A 241 15.30 -30.73 -9.15
C SER A 241 15.39 -30.39 -7.67
N ASN A 242 14.51 -29.55 -7.16
CA ASN A 242 14.48 -29.17 -5.75
C ASN A 242 13.67 -30.20 -4.97
N ASN A 243 14.38 -31.10 -4.30
CA ASN A 243 13.77 -32.07 -3.39
C ASN A 243 13.72 -31.45 -2.00
N ASP A 244 12.52 -31.15 -1.55
CA ASP A 244 12.28 -30.57 -0.26
C ASP A 244 12.81 -31.45 0.87
N GLY A 245 13.29 -30.85 1.98
CA GLY A 245 13.91 -31.54 3.11
C GLY A 245 15.30 -32.12 2.83
N VAL A 246 15.81 -32.06 1.60
CA VAL A 246 17.10 -32.63 1.21
C VAL A 246 18.18 -31.55 1.14
N ASN A 247 19.29 -31.76 1.89
CA ASN A 247 20.42 -30.81 1.94
C ASN A 247 20.04 -29.37 2.35
N GLY A 248 19.00 -29.21 3.16
CA GLY A 248 18.50 -27.91 3.63
C GLY A 248 17.72 -27.13 2.57
N VAL A 249 17.26 -27.78 1.53
CA VAL A 249 16.29 -27.24 0.59
C VAL A 249 14.92 -27.21 1.26
N ASP A 250 14.25 -26.07 1.23
CA ASP A 250 12.90 -25.84 1.74
C ASP A 250 12.07 -25.15 0.66
N VAL A 251 11.11 -25.87 0.07
CA VAL A 251 10.18 -25.38 -0.93
C VAL A 251 8.82 -25.22 -0.29
N VAL A 252 8.39 -24.00 -0.07
CA VAL A 252 7.15 -23.67 0.63
C VAL A 252 6.09 -23.20 -0.35
N ALA A 253 4.93 -23.84 -0.35
CA ALA A 253 3.75 -23.36 -1.06
C ALA A 253 2.82 -22.57 -0.11
N MET A 254 1.86 -21.86 -0.67
CA MET A 254 0.89 -21.08 0.07
C MET A 254 -0.54 -21.52 -0.25
N ASP A 255 -1.40 -21.41 0.74
CA ASP A 255 -2.83 -21.59 0.61
C ASP A 255 -3.55 -20.27 0.94
N ASP A 256 -4.63 -20.28 1.69
CA ASP A 256 -5.52 -19.14 1.92
C ASP A 256 -4.78 -17.84 2.24
N PHE A 257 -5.10 -16.78 1.48
CA PHE A 257 -4.80 -15.41 1.83
C PHE A 257 -6.04 -14.76 2.42
N ILE A 258 -5.91 -14.14 3.59
CA ILE A 258 -7.00 -13.53 4.35
C ILE A 258 -6.59 -12.10 4.69
N TYR A 259 -7.38 -11.11 4.28
CA TYR A 259 -7.04 -9.70 4.49
C TYR A 259 -8.28 -8.85 4.70
N GLY A 260 -8.12 -7.69 5.36
CA GLY A 260 -9.18 -6.73 5.56
C GLY A 260 -9.74 -6.21 4.23
N GLU A 261 -10.94 -5.63 4.23
CA GLU A 261 -11.52 -5.03 3.02
C GLU A 261 -10.60 -3.94 2.46
N PRO A 262 -10.18 -4.03 1.18
CA PRO A 262 -9.41 -3.00 0.53
C PRO A 262 -10.21 -1.71 0.40
N LYS A 263 -9.75 -0.66 1.04
CA LYS A 263 -10.32 0.68 0.97
C LYS A 263 -9.38 1.59 0.22
N ALA A 264 -9.92 2.44 -0.65
CA ALA A 264 -9.10 3.47 -1.28
C ALA A 264 -8.23 4.12 -0.22
N SER A 265 -6.95 4.18 -0.47
CA SER A 265 -6.05 4.96 0.35
C SER A 265 -6.52 6.40 0.26
N GLN A 266 -6.82 7.03 1.39
CA GLN A 266 -7.27 8.40 1.37
C GLN A 266 -6.04 9.29 1.37
N PHE A 267 -5.88 10.07 0.31
CA PHE A 267 -4.94 11.18 0.34
C PHE A 267 -5.36 12.15 1.46
N HIS A 268 -4.46 12.38 2.39
CA HIS A 268 -4.63 13.44 3.37
C HIS A 268 -3.94 14.70 2.83
N ALA A 269 -4.74 15.72 2.53
CA ALA A 269 -4.19 17.00 2.06
C ALA A 269 -3.15 17.51 3.07
N GLY A 270 -1.90 17.70 2.61
CA GLY A 270 -0.79 18.13 3.45
C GLY A 270 0.00 17.00 4.14
N ASP A 271 -0.23 15.73 3.82
CA ASP A 271 0.65 14.63 4.25
C ASP A 271 1.86 14.55 3.30
N PHE A 272 2.97 15.19 3.68
CA PHE A 272 4.16 15.28 2.82
C PHE A 272 5.13 14.12 3.01
N ASP A 273 5.12 13.45 4.15
CA ASP A 273 6.02 12.32 4.40
C ASP A 273 5.35 10.95 4.25
N GLY A 274 4.01 10.92 4.06
CA GLY A 274 3.24 9.71 3.77
C GLY A 274 2.91 8.88 5.00
N ASP A 275 2.96 9.47 6.19
CA ASP A 275 2.69 8.77 7.45
C ASP A 275 1.19 8.72 7.82
N GLY A 276 0.33 9.33 6.99
CA GLY A 276 -1.12 9.39 7.19
C GLY A 276 -1.59 10.56 8.05
N PHE A 277 -0.68 11.41 8.53
CA PHE A 277 -1.02 12.64 9.26
C PHE A 277 -0.78 13.86 8.36
N ALA A 278 -1.59 14.90 8.55
CA ALA A 278 -1.34 16.16 7.87
C ALA A 278 -0.13 16.89 8.50
N ASP A 279 0.77 17.36 7.66
CA ASP A 279 1.98 18.09 8.01
C ASP A 279 1.79 19.59 7.79
N PRO A 280 1.90 20.43 8.81
CA PRO A 280 1.93 21.87 8.61
C PRO A 280 3.10 22.27 7.71
N ALA A 281 2.79 22.96 6.62
CA ALA A 281 3.80 23.47 5.69
C ALA A 281 3.69 24.97 5.49
N VAL A 282 4.83 25.62 5.30
CA VAL A 282 4.90 27.03 4.92
C VAL A 282 5.82 27.20 3.73
N PHE A 283 5.41 28.01 2.77
CA PHE A 283 6.25 28.44 1.67
C PHE A 283 6.86 29.80 2.00
N ARG A 284 8.17 29.97 1.82
CA ARG A 284 8.87 31.21 1.98
C ARG A 284 9.25 31.77 0.61
N PRO A 285 8.52 32.75 0.07
CA PRO A 285 8.76 33.26 -1.29
C PRO A 285 10.18 33.81 -1.49
N SER A 286 10.73 34.52 -0.48
CA SER A 286 12.07 35.10 -0.56
C SER A 286 13.20 34.08 -0.66
N ALA A 287 12.95 32.83 -0.21
CA ALA A 287 13.89 31.73 -0.29
C ALA A 287 13.49 30.68 -1.33
N ALA A 288 12.31 30.83 -1.97
CA ALA A 288 11.72 29.83 -2.87
C ALA A 288 11.73 28.42 -2.24
N THR A 289 11.27 28.29 -0.99
CA THR A 289 11.47 27.07 -0.21
C THR A 289 10.23 26.75 0.62
N TYR A 290 9.83 25.47 0.60
CA TYR A 290 8.87 24.90 1.54
C TYR A 290 9.58 24.42 2.80
N PHE A 291 8.97 24.69 3.95
CA PHE A 291 9.33 24.14 5.25
C PHE A 291 8.13 23.33 5.73
N VAL A 292 8.33 22.05 5.95
CA VAL A 292 7.30 21.08 6.34
C VAL A 292 7.63 20.52 7.71
N LEU A 293 6.72 20.61 8.65
CA LEU A 293 6.83 19.93 9.93
C LEU A 293 6.18 18.54 9.81
N ASN A 294 7.00 17.51 9.67
CA ASN A 294 6.53 16.13 9.63
C ASN A 294 6.01 15.72 11.02
N THR A 295 4.69 15.71 11.18
CA THR A 295 4.06 15.60 12.51
C THR A 295 4.25 14.25 13.16
N GLY A 296 4.25 13.16 12.40
CA GLY A 296 4.47 11.81 12.92
C GLY A 296 5.87 11.57 13.46
N SER A 297 6.90 12.18 12.85
CA SER A 297 8.29 12.05 13.27
C SER A 297 8.81 13.23 14.08
N ASN A 298 8.06 14.35 14.14
CA ASN A 298 8.46 15.64 14.71
C ASN A 298 9.80 16.17 14.14
N THR A 299 9.99 15.98 12.83
CA THR A 299 11.16 16.45 12.08
C THR A 299 10.76 17.55 11.11
N VAL A 300 11.74 18.34 10.64
CA VAL A 300 11.48 19.39 9.64
C VAL A 300 12.13 19.01 8.33
N SER A 301 11.33 18.98 7.27
CA SER A 301 11.79 18.88 5.90
C SER A 301 11.91 20.26 5.26
N THR A 302 12.97 20.47 4.49
CA THR A 302 13.22 21.73 3.77
C THR A 302 13.36 21.38 2.29
N ILE A 303 12.43 21.89 1.47
CA ILE A 303 12.33 21.56 0.05
C ILE A 303 12.45 22.84 -0.78
N PRO A 304 13.62 23.12 -1.39
CA PRO A 304 13.79 24.23 -2.31
C PRO A 304 12.96 23.99 -3.58
N PHE A 305 11.93 24.79 -3.81
CA PHE A 305 11.06 24.68 -4.98
C PHE A 305 10.28 25.97 -5.22
N GLY A 306 10.14 26.39 -6.48
CA GLY A 306 9.41 27.59 -6.86
C GLY A 306 10.29 28.82 -7.04
N ALA A 307 9.67 29.99 -7.03
CA ALA A 307 10.29 31.32 -7.13
C ALA A 307 9.49 32.37 -6.37
N ASN A 308 10.06 33.56 -6.23
CA ASN A 308 9.31 34.69 -5.66
C ASN A 308 8.16 35.09 -6.60
N GLY A 309 6.95 35.22 -6.05
CA GLY A 309 5.71 35.50 -6.82
C GLY A 309 4.94 34.25 -7.23
N ASP A 310 5.47 33.07 -7.01
CA ASP A 310 4.72 31.81 -7.17
C ASP A 310 3.70 31.64 -6.04
N VAL A 311 2.60 30.96 -6.35
CA VAL A 311 1.55 30.59 -5.40
C VAL A 311 1.75 29.13 -5.03
N PRO A 312 2.02 28.81 -3.74
CA PRO A 312 2.19 27.43 -3.32
C PRO A 312 0.88 26.67 -3.43
N VAL A 313 0.97 25.44 -3.86
CA VAL A 313 -0.13 24.47 -3.89
C VAL A 313 0.40 23.12 -3.44
N ASN A 314 -0.49 22.27 -2.95
CA ASN A 314 -0.22 20.88 -2.64
C ASN A 314 -1.34 19.99 -3.19
N GLY A 315 -1.03 18.74 -3.38
CA GLY A 315 -1.94 17.71 -3.85
C GLY A 315 -1.15 16.45 -4.13
N ASP A 316 -1.81 15.33 -4.29
CA ASP A 316 -1.21 14.10 -4.78
C ASP A 316 -1.42 14.03 -6.30
N PHE A 317 -0.52 14.65 -7.07
CA PHE A 317 -0.64 14.73 -8.53
C PHE A 317 -0.14 13.46 -9.24
N ASP A 318 0.61 12.61 -8.56
CA ASP A 318 1.13 11.37 -9.14
C ASP A 318 0.48 10.09 -8.61
N GLY A 319 -0.32 10.17 -7.54
CA GLY A 319 -1.14 9.08 -7.02
C GLY A 319 -0.42 8.17 -6.04
N ASP A 320 0.65 8.65 -5.41
CA ASP A 320 1.45 7.89 -4.44
C ASP A 320 0.95 8.05 -3.00
N GLN A 321 -0.15 8.79 -2.78
CA GLN A 321 -0.80 9.09 -1.50
C GLN A 321 -0.03 10.09 -0.62
N ARG A 322 0.98 10.75 -1.14
CA ARG A 322 1.74 11.80 -0.47
C ARG A 322 1.46 13.14 -1.13
N ALA A 323 1.60 14.21 -0.34
CA ALA A 323 1.48 15.55 -0.90
C ALA A 323 2.71 15.88 -1.75
N ASP A 324 2.49 16.17 -3.03
CA ASP A 324 3.49 16.75 -3.91
C ASP A 324 3.70 18.23 -3.57
N VAL A 325 4.93 18.69 -3.67
CA VAL A 325 5.23 20.11 -3.62
C VAL A 325 4.98 20.72 -4.99
N ALA A 326 4.05 21.65 -5.07
CA ALA A 326 3.69 22.26 -6.32
C ALA A 326 3.53 23.79 -6.21
N ILE A 327 3.67 24.50 -7.34
CA ILE A 327 3.41 25.94 -7.42
C ILE A 327 2.58 26.24 -8.68
N PHE A 328 1.76 27.26 -8.56
CA PHE A 328 1.22 27.97 -9.71
C PHE A 328 1.98 29.26 -9.89
N ARG A 329 2.44 29.53 -11.12
CA ARG A 329 3.15 30.75 -11.50
C ARG A 329 2.24 31.71 -12.25
N PRO A 330 1.64 32.69 -11.57
CA PRO A 330 0.63 33.56 -12.20
C PRO A 330 1.17 34.35 -13.40
N SER A 331 2.43 34.75 -13.38
CA SER A 331 3.03 35.59 -14.44
C SER A 331 2.98 34.96 -15.82
N VAL A 332 2.97 33.62 -15.90
CA VAL A 332 2.92 32.84 -17.14
C VAL A 332 1.81 31.81 -17.18
N GLY A 333 1.03 31.64 -16.10
CA GLY A 333 -0.08 30.66 -16.04
C GLY A 333 0.39 29.21 -16.04
N GLU A 334 1.54 28.94 -15.44
CA GLU A 334 2.15 27.60 -15.41
C GLU A 334 2.02 26.96 -14.03
N TRP A 335 1.83 25.66 -14.04
CA TRP A 335 1.94 24.79 -12.89
C TRP A 335 3.26 24.04 -12.94
N TRP A 336 3.94 23.98 -11.81
CA TRP A 336 5.14 23.20 -11.63
C TRP A 336 4.95 22.28 -10.43
N ILE A 337 5.17 20.97 -10.64
CA ILE A 337 4.87 19.92 -9.66
C ILE A 337 6.13 19.08 -9.48
N ASN A 338 6.62 18.98 -8.26
CA ASN A 338 7.70 18.09 -7.87
C ASN A 338 7.07 16.84 -7.25
N ARG A 339 7.06 15.76 -8.03
CA ARG A 339 6.45 14.49 -7.66
C ARG A 339 7.15 13.83 -6.48
N SER A 340 6.41 13.51 -5.42
CA SER A 340 6.93 12.90 -4.20
C SER A 340 7.47 11.49 -4.43
N SER A 341 6.85 10.69 -5.32
CA SER A 341 7.27 9.33 -5.62
C SER A 341 8.63 9.23 -6.31
N THR A 342 9.00 10.21 -7.14
CA THR A 342 10.19 10.14 -8.01
C THR A 342 11.16 11.30 -7.85
N GLY A 343 10.74 12.41 -7.23
CA GLY A 343 11.47 13.67 -7.20
C GLY A 343 11.56 14.38 -8.56
N GLN A 344 10.85 13.90 -9.57
CA GLN A 344 10.83 14.52 -10.89
C GLN A 344 9.90 15.73 -10.92
N THR A 345 10.35 16.80 -11.54
CA THR A 345 9.53 17.99 -11.79
C THR A 345 8.83 17.89 -13.13
N VAL A 346 7.52 18.10 -13.13
CA VAL A 346 6.71 18.25 -14.33
C VAL A 346 6.10 19.65 -14.38
N ALA A 347 5.82 20.15 -15.59
CA ALA A 347 5.19 21.45 -15.78
C ALA A 347 3.99 21.35 -16.75
N ALA A 348 2.96 22.16 -16.51
CA ALA A 348 1.78 22.26 -17.36
C ALA A 348 1.38 23.73 -17.52
N GLN A 349 1.16 24.15 -18.77
CA GLN A 349 0.60 25.45 -19.09
C GLN A 349 -0.92 25.39 -18.98
N PHE A 350 -1.48 25.88 -17.87
CA PHE A 350 -2.92 25.87 -17.64
C PHE A 350 -3.31 26.97 -16.65
N GLY A 351 -3.78 28.09 -17.18
CA GLY A 351 -4.16 29.27 -16.39
C GLY A 351 -3.66 30.60 -16.97
N GLN A 352 -3.86 31.64 -16.22
CA GLN A 352 -3.40 33.01 -16.51
C GLN A 352 -3.25 33.81 -15.21
N ASN A 353 -2.71 35.00 -15.32
CA ASN A 353 -2.58 35.91 -14.18
C ASN A 353 -3.98 36.26 -13.60
N GLY A 354 -4.08 36.20 -12.27
CA GLY A 354 -5.32 36.46 -11.53
C GLY A 354 -6.17 35.21 -11.27
N ASP A 355 -5.88 34.06 -11.89
CA ASP A 355 -6.51 32.80 -11.57
C ASP A 355 -6.12 32.33 -10.16
N LYS A 356 -7.02 31.65 -9.47
CA LYS A 356 -6.83 31.13 -8.12
C LYS A 356 -6.73 29.61 -8.17
N PRO A 357 -5.60 29.01 -7.80
CA PRO A 357 -5.46 27.56 -7.75
C PRO A 357 -6.50 26.90 -6.84
N THR A 358 -7.10 25.83 -7.32
CA THR A 358 -8.11 25.03 -6.61
C THR A 358 -7.96 23.55 -6.98
N PRO A 359 -6.77 22.95 -6.77
CA PRO A 359 -6.53 21.54 -7.12
C PRO A 359 -7.49 20.63 -6.35
N GLY A 360 -7.79 19.47 -6.92
CA GLY A 360 -8.64 18.43 -6.31
C GLY A 360 -8.82 17.28 -7.29
N ASP A 361 -9.29 16.14 -6.83
CA ASP A 361 -9.66 15.00 -7.67
C ASP A 361 -11.10 15.18 -8.18
N PHE A 362 -11.27 15.72 -9.39
CA PHE A 362 -12.57 16.02 -9.99
C PHE A 362 -13.11 14.88 -10.87
N ASP A 363 -12.28 13.91 -11.23
CA ASP A 363 -12.70 12.78 -12.05
C ASP A 363 -12.60 11.42 -11.34
N LYS A 364 -12.21 11.41 -10.08
CA LYS A 364 -12.16 10.25 -9.17
C LYS A 364 -11.18 9.15 -9.63
N ASP A 365 -10.05 9.56 -10.19
CA ASP A 365 -8.98 8.65 -10.58
C ASP A 365 -7.96 8.39 -9.45
N GLY A 366 -8.14 9.04 -8.29
CA GLY A 366 -7.26 8.94 -7.13
C GLY A 366 -6.08 9.89 -7.17
N LYS A 367 -6.00 10.79 -8.16
CA LYS A 367 -4.96 11.82 -8.29
C LYS A 367 -5.55 13.22 -8.23
N THR A 368 -4.72 14.14 -7.85
CA THR A 368 -5.11 15.55 -7.87
C THR A 368 -5.06 16.09 -9.30
N ASP A 369 -6.18 16.66 -9.75
CA ASP A 369 -6.28 17.40 -11.02
C ASP A 369 -5.71 18.81 -10.86
N ILE A 370 -5.09 19.32 -11.91
CA ILE A 370 -4.75 20.73 -12.01
C ILE A 370 -6.03 21.53 -12.21
N ALA A 371 -6.35 22.43 -11.30
CA ALA A 371 -7.56 23.23 -11.39
C ALA A 371 -7.38 24.65 -10.83
N PHE A 372 -8.11 25.59 -11.41
CA PHE A 372 -8.18 26.96 -10.92
C PHE A 372 -9.59 27.54 -11.06
N TRP A 373 -9.89 28.50 -10.21
CA TRP A 373 -11.07 29.35 -10.33
C TRP A 373 -10.69 30.73 -10.86
N ARG A 374 -11.45 31.23 -11.81
CA ARG A 374 -11.24 32.54 -12.46
C ARG A 374 -12.21 33.58 -11.93
N PRO A 375 -11.74 34.56 -11.13
CA PRO A 375 -12.59 35.57 -10.52
C PRO A 375 -13.38 36.40 -11.55
N SER A 376 -12.79 36.70 -12.70
CA SER A 376 -13.39 37.60 -13.70
C SER A 376 -14.69 37.06 -14.32
N ASN A 377 -14.93 35.75 -14.28
CA ASN A 377 -16.13 35.13 -14.86
C ASN A 377 -16.80 34.09 -13.96
N GLY A 378 -16.23 33.81 -12.77
CA GLY A 378 -16.79 32.85 -11.82
C GLY A 378 -16.70 31.39 -12.26
N ASN A 379 -15.80 31.05 -13.18
CA ASN A 379 -15.67 29.70 -13.70
C ASN A 379 -14.53 28.93 -13.04
N TYR A 380 -14.79 27.65 -12.78
CA TYR A 380 -13.76 26.63 -12.54
C TYR A 380 -13.27 26.08 -13.87
N PHE A 381 -11.97 25.83 -13.94
CA PHE A 381 -11.30 25.15 -15.06
C PHE A 381 -10.50 24.00 -14.48
N VAL A 382 -10.69 22.80 -15.03
CA VAL A 382 -10.09 21.55 -14.54
C VAL A 382 -9.40 20.84 -15.69
N LEU A 383 -8.12 20.50 -15.51
CA LEU A 383 -7.33 19.65 -16.39
C LEU A 383 -7.19 18.28 -15.71
N ARG A 384 -7.87 17.27 -16.26
CA ARG A 384 -7.92 15.93 -15.66
C ARG A 384 -6.56 15.24 -15.71
N SER A 385 -6.19 14.64 -14.58
CA SER A 385 -4.98 13.80 -14.45
C SER A 385 -5.08 12.51 -15.26
N SER A 386 -6.28 11.90 -15.36
CA SER A 386 -6.50 10.60 -16.01
C SER A 386 -6.24 10.60 -17.51
N ASN A 387 -6.52 11.70 -18.23
CA ASN A 387 -6.50 11.72 -19.69
C ASN A 387 -6.08 13.05 -20.31
N SER A 388 -5.66 14.01 -19.50
CA SER A 388 -5.27 15.37 -19.93
C SER A 388 -6.35 16.14 -20.68
N SER A 389 -7.63 15.75 -20.59
CA SER A 389 -8.73 16.55 -21.11
C SER A 389 -9.10 17.64 -20.13
N PHE A 390 -9.58 18.80 -20.61
CA PHE A 390 -10.06 19.82 -19.72
C PHE A 390 -11.58 20.03 -19.85
N PHE A 391 -12.19 20.53 -18.77
CA PHE A 391 -13.56 21.04 -18.78
C PHE A 391 -13.65 22.28 -17.90
N SER A 392 -14.75 23.00 -18.05
CA SER A 392 -15.06 24.18 -17.22
C SER A 392 -16.53 24.22 -16.84
N PHE A 393 -16.83 24.82 -15.69
CA PHE A 393 -18.20 25.04 -15.23
C PHE A 393 -18.25 26.31 -14.41
N GLN A 394 -19.40 27.00 -14.48
CA GLN A 394 -19.61 28.21 -13.71
C GLN A 394 -20.09 27.89 -12.30
N TRP A 395 -19.35 28.37 -11.30
CA TRP A 395 -19.72 28.30 -9.91
C TRP A 395 -19.09 29.46 -9.15
N GLY A 396 -19.90 30.46 -8.85
CA GLY A 396 -19.47 31.67 -8.18
C GLY A 396 -19.60 32.93 -9.05
N SER A 397 -19.21 34.06 -8.48
CA SER A 397 -19.25 35.39 -9.05
C SER A 397 -17.98 36.17 -8.68
N ASN A 398 -17.72 37.24 -9.41
CA ASN A 398 -16.58 38.11 -9.08
C ASN A 398 -16.69 38.66 -7.64
N GLY A 399 -15.61 38.51 -6.88
CA GLY A 399 -15.54 38.85 -5.46
C GLY A 399 -15.66 37.66 -4.51
N ASP A 400 -16.06 36.47 -5.02
CA ASP A 400 -16.05 35.24 -4.23
C ASP A 400 -14.62 34.77 -4.02
N ILE A 401 -14.45 33.97 -2.96
CA ILE A 401 -13.20 33.29 -2.64
C ILE A 401 -13.44 31.77 -2.81
N PRO A 402 -12.74 31.12 -3.72
CA PRO A 402 -12.91 29.68 -3.88
C PRO A 402 -12.48 28.95 -2.61
N VAL A 403 -13.28 27.95 -2.19
CA VAL A 403 -12.98 27.06 -1.09
C VAL A 403 -12.62 25.72 -1.71
N GLY A 404 -11.37 25.34 -1.63
CA GLY A 404 -10.84 24.07 -2.16
C GLY A 404 -10.00 23.35 -1.13
N ALA A 405 -9.48 22.18 -1.49
CA ALA A 405 -8.60 21.41 -0.64
C ALA A 405 -7.28 22.15 -0.30
N ALA A 406 -6.91 23.13 -1.09
CA ALA A 406 -5.80 24.05 -0.81
C ALA A 406 -6.33 25.49 -0.78
N ILE A 407 -6.58 26.05 0.38
CA ILE A 407 -6.86 27.48 0.55
C ILE A 407 -5.53 28.21 0.48
N VAL A 408 -5.33 28.97 -0.61
CA VAL A 408 -4.24 29.93 -0.68
C VAL A 408 -4.88 31.31 -0.54
N PRO A 409 -4.51 32.11 0.47
CA PRO A 409 -5.06 33.44 0.72
C PRO A 409 -4.83 34.41 -0.43
#